data_ef861fed4c002b1f52769d9ad469a8a7
#
_entry.id   ef861fed4c002b1f52769d9ad469a8a7
#
_cell.length_a   1.000
_cell.length_b   1.000
_cell.length_c   1.000
_cell.angle_alpha   90.00
_cell.angle_beta   90.00
_cell.angle_gamma   90.00
#
_symmetry.space_group_name_H-M   'P 1'
#
loop_
_entity.id
_entity.type
_entity.pdbx_description
1 polymer ?
#
loop_
_entity_poly.entity_id
_entity_poly.type
_entity_poly.pdbx_seq_one_letter_code
_entity_poly.pdbx_strand_id
1 'polypeptide(L)'
;YGQEMAEHLDKHYQQSINNGWLPDYAKTPWKMAFMAGHNTANWRAAGTHFRENVLSKIETIVTMTPDMSVTAMYSDYVLPVSQHYERHDFVMEGRTPYIQVLDQAVPPLGESEDDWSIMARLAKSISTKAVVRKLPPVKDVLYGKPFEHDYSKVSELFTLNGKIQTTKDIVQFLIDNSEGIPKITFEELRQRGFVRADDSADVQFGPNSPYSFQVLASTRNKKPYATLTGRQQFYFDHDW
;
A
#
# COMPACT_ATOMS: atom_id res chain seq x y z
N TYR A 1 -2.57 1.17 -29.69
CA TYR A 1 -1.13 0.89 -29.76
C TYR A 1 -0.89 0.02 -30.99
N GLY A 2 0.13 0.34 -31.80
CA GLY A 2 0.46 -0.44 -32.98
C GLY A 2 1.07 -1.79 -32.62
N GLN A 3 1.15 -2.70 -33.61
CA GLN A 3 1.68 -4.04 -33.42
C GLN A 3 3.14 -4.01 -32.93
N GLU A 4 3.95 -3.08 -33.42
CA GLU A 4 5.35 -2.88 -32.99
C GLU A 4 5.46 -2.56 -31.49
N MET A 5 4.55 -1.74 -30.94
CA MET A 5 4.51 -1.43 -29.50
C MET A 5 4.12 -2.66 -28.69
N ALA A 6 3.15 -3.45 -29.14
CA ALA A 6 2.74 -4.67 -28.47
C ALA A 6 3.90 -5.68 -28.39
N GLU A 7 4.62 -5.91 -29.49
CA GLU A 7 5.80 -6.77 -29.53
C GLU A 7 6.93 -6.27 -28.63
N HIS A 8 7.13 -4.95 -28.54
CA HIS A 8 8.11 -4.33 -27.66
C HIS A 8 7.75 -4.53 -26.18
N LEU A 9 6.49 -4.33 -25.81
CA LEU A 9 5.99 -4.57 -24.45
C LEU A 9 6.12 -6.03 -24.04
N ASP A 10 5.74 -6.95 -24.92
CA ASP A 10 5.87 -8.39 -24.70
C ASP A 10 7.33 -8.80 -24.46
N LYS A 11 8.25 -8.29 -25.26
CA LYS A 11 9.68 -8.56 -25.09
C LYS A 11 10.17 -8.11 -23.70
N HIS A 12 9.83 -6.89 -23.28
CA HIS A 12 10.22 -6.38 -21.96
C HIS A 12 9.53 -7.11 -20.82
N TYR A 13 8.28 -7.51 -21.01
CA TYR A 13 7.55 -8.32 -20.03
C TYR A 13 8.23 -9.69 -19.84
N GLN A 14 8.54 -10.40 -20.92
CA GLN A 14 9.28 -11.68 -20.87
C GLN A 14 10.68 -11.52 -20.26
N GLN A 15 11.38 -10.44 -20.59
CA GLN A 15 12.68 -10.14 -19.99
C GLN A 15 12.56 -9.92 -18.47
N SER A 16 11.51 -9.24 -18.01
CA SER A 16 11.25 -9.01 -16.60
C SER A 16 10.97 -10.31 -15.84
N ILE A 17 10.23 -11.23 -16.46
CA ILE A 17 10.01 -12.59 -15.93
C ILE A 17 11.31 -13.36 -15.86
N ASN A 18 12.10 -13.37 -16.94
CA ASN A 18 13.37 -14.09 -17.01
C ASN A 18 14.41 -13.56 -16.01
N ASN A 19 14.37 -12.26 -15.70
CA ASN A 19 15.22 -11.62 -14.70
C ASN A 19 14.70 -11.84 -13.24
N GLY A 20 13.55 -12.47 -13.07
CA GLY A 20 12.92 -12.64 -11.75
C GLY A 20 12.37 -11.35 -11.14
N TRP A 21 12.14 -10.31 -11.94
CA TRP A 21 11.54 -9.06 -11.48
C TRP A 21 10.00 -9.13 -11.39
N LEU A 22 9.41 -9.96 -12.24
CA LEU A 22 7.98 -10.27 -12.23
C LEU A 22 7.79 -11.79 -12.15
N PRO A 23 6.74 -12.26 -11.45
CA PRO A 23 6.38 -13.67 -11.48
C PRO A 23 5.82 -14.06 -12.84
N ASP A 24 6.04 -15.29 -13.25
CA ASP A 24 5.38 -15.88 -14.42
C ASP A 24 3.95 -16.30 -14.04
N TYR A 25 3.00 -15.43 -14.28
CA TYR A 25 1.59 -15.67 -13.93
C TYR A 25 0.96 -16.86 -14.66
N ALA A 26 1.52 -17.29 -15.79
CA ALA A 26 1.07 -18.49 -16.47
C ALA A 26 1.45 -19.76 -15.69
N LYS A 27 2.58 -19.75 -15.02
CA LYS A 27 3.06 -20.86 -14.18
C LYS A 27 2.60 -20.76 -12.73
N THR A 28 2.42 -19.53 -12.23
CA THR A 28 2.02 -19.23 -10.86
C THR A 28 0.76 -18.38 -10.83
N PRO A 29 -0.41 -18.93 -11.19
CA PRO A 29 -1.65 -18.16 -11.17
C PRO A 29 -2.01 -17.75 -9.75
N TRP A 30 -2.64 -16.60 -9.61
CA TRP A 30 -3.11 -16.13 -8.32
C TRP A 30 -4.21 -17.05 -7.78
N LYS A 31 -3.98 -17.59 -6.60
CA LYS A 31 -4.95 -18.44 -5.90
C LYS A 31 -5.76 -17.67 -4.88
N MET A 32 -5.14 -16.63 -4.27
CA MET A 32 -5.80 -15.77 -3.30
C MET A 32 -5.42 -14.31 -3.56
N ALA A 33 -6.40 -13.43 -3.40
CA ALA A 33 -6.20 -11.99 -3.45
C ALA A 33 -6.82 -11.31 -2.24
N PHE A 34 -6.06 -10.40 -1.63
CA PHE A 34 -6.59 -9.46 -0.64
C PHE A 34 -6.74 -8.09 -1.29
N MET A 35 -7.94 -7.53 -1.21
CA MET A 35 -8.30 -6.22 -1.74
C MET A 35 -8.56 -5.28 -0.56
N ALA A 36 -7.57 -4.45 -0.22
CA ALA A 36 -7.68 -3.47 0.87
C ALA A 36 -7.52 -2.06 0.31
N GLY A 37 -8.36 -1.13 0.73
CA GLY A 37 -8.32 0.27 0.29
C GLY A 37 -8.57 0.49 -1.21
N HIS A 38 -9.18 -0.47 -1.89
CA HIS A 38 -9.30 -0.48 -3.34
C HIS A 38 -10.64 -1.05 -3.81
N ASN A 39 -11.34 -0.31 -4.66
CA ASN A 39 -12.52 -0.83 -5.37
C ASN A 39 -12.16 -1.22 -6.82
N THR A 40 -11.24 -2.17 -6.95
CA THR A 40 -10.61 -2.53 -8.23
C THR A 40 -11.61 -2.97 -9.30
N ALA A 41 -12.68 -3.67 -8.90
CA ALA A 41 -13.71 -4.13 -9.82
C ALA A 41 -14.50 -2.97 -10.47
N ASN A 42 -14.44 -1.76 -9.89
CA ASN A 42 -15.14 -0.57 -10.39
C ASN A 42 -14.20 0.52 -10.92
N TRP A 43 -13.05 0.74 -10.26
CA TRP A 43 -12.15 1.88 -10.58
C TRP A 43 -11.27 1.66 -11.81
N ARG A 44 -11.09 0.43 -12.24
CA ARG A 44 -10.25 0.12 -13.39
C ARG A 44 -10.96 0.41 -14.71
N ALA A 45 -10.23 0.95 -15.66
CA ALA A 45 -10.66 0.93 -17.05
C ALA A 45 -10.97 -0.53 -17.45
N ALA A 46 -12.02 -0.75 -18.24
CA ALA A 46 -12.51 -2.09 -18.59
C ALA A 46 -12.85 -2.95 -17.36
N GLY A 47 -13.55 -2.39 -16.37
CA GLY A 47 -13.93 -3.10 -15.12
C GLY A 47 -14.67 -4.42 -15.36
N THR A 48 -15.53 -4.50 -16.38
CA THR A 48 -16.20 -5.76 -16.78
C THR A 48 -15.18 -6.81 -17.22
N HIS A 49 -14.26 -6.44 -18.09
CA HIS A 49 -13.19 -7.34 -18.54
C HIS A 49 -12.32 -7.83 -17.35
N PHE A 50 -12.02 -6.95 -16.41
CA PHE A 50 -11.25 -7.30 -15.22
C PHE A 50 -12.02 -8.32 -14.34
N ARG A 51 -13.31 -8.11 -14.11
CA ARG A 51 -14.14 -9.07 -13.37
C ARG A 51 -14.21 -10.43 -14.05
N GLU A 52 -14.45 -10.46 -15.35
CA GLU A 52 -14.65 -11.69 -16.11
C GLU A 52 -13.35 -12.45 -16.38
N ASN A 53 -12.24 -11.77 -16.58
CA ASN A 53 -10.98 -12.38 -17.04
C ASN A 53 -9.88 -12.45 -15.98
N VAL A 54 -9.99 -11.70 -14.88
CA VAL A 54 -9.00 -11.72 -13.80
C VAL A 54 -9.62 -12.23 -12.51
N LEU A 55 -10.65 -11.55 -11.96
CA LEU A 55 -11.24 -11.96 -10.69
C LEU A 55 -11.84 -13.36 -10.74
N SER A 56 -12.49 -13.71 -11.83
CA SER A 56 -13.09 -15.04 -12.01
C SER A 56 -12.10 -16.21 -12.00
N LYS A 57 -10.79 -15.93 -12.14
CA LYS A 57 -9.73 -16.94 -12.13
C LYS A 57 -9.04 -17.08 -10.77
N ILE A 58 -9.38 -16.24 -9.81
CA ILE A 58 -8.82 -16.28 -8.46
C ILE A 58 -9.69 -17.19 -7.60
N GLU A 59 -9.07 -18.16 -6.96
CA GLU A 59 -9.80 -19.18 -6.17
C GLU A 59 -10.43 -18.59 -4.89
N THR A 60 -9.82 -17.54 -4.31
CA THR A 60 -10.32 -16.88 -3.10
C THR A 60 -10.04 -15.38 -3.14
N ILE A 61 -11.07 -14.59 -3.01
CA ILE A 61 -10.98 -13.13 -2.93
C ILE A 61 -11.47 -12.67 -1.56
N VAL A 62 -10.61 -11.94 -0.85
CA VAL A 62 -10.92 -11.33 0.44
C VAL A 62 -10.90 -9.83 0.28
N THR A 63 -11.98 -9.13 0.56
CA THR A 63 -12.02 -7.67 0.53
C THR A 63 -12.12 -7.12 1.94
N MET A 64 -11.24 -6.19 2.26
CA MET A 64 -11.23 -5.39 3.48
C MET A 64 -11.79 -4.01 3.14
N THR A 65 -12.97 -3.68 3.62
CA THR A 65 -13.68 -2.46 3.21
C THR A 65 -14.67 -1.99 4.28
N PRO A 66 -14.87 -0.67 4.43
CA PRO A 66 -15.87 -0.14 5.36
C PRO A 66 -17.30 -0.19 4.81
N ASP A 67 -17.47 -0.43 3.52
CA ASP A 67 -18.75 -0.45 2.83
C ASP A 67 -18.83 -1.62 1.83
N MET A 68 -20.04 -1.95 1.39
CA MET A 68 -20.27 -3.02 0.41
C MET A 68 -19.99 -2.52 -1.00
N SER A 69 -18.71 -2.32 -1.32
CA SER A 69 -18.25 -1.90 -2.64
C SER A 69 -18.51 -2.93 -3.72
N VAL A 70 -18.39 -2.53 -5.01
CA VAL A 70 -18.51 -3.48 -6.14
C VAL A 70 -17.49 -4.62 -6.00
N THR A 71 -16.26 -4.33 -5.58
CA THR A 71 -15.25 -5.38 -5.33
C THR A 71 -15.70 -6.33 -4.23
N ALA A 72 -16.27 -5.82 -3.14
CA ALA A 72 -16.79 -6.64 -2.05
C ALA A 72 -17.92 -7.58 -2.52
N MET A 73 -18.79 -7.12 -3.44
CA MET A 73 -19.84 -7.94 -4.01
C MET A 73 -19.36 -9.13 -4.86
N TYR A 74 -18.11 -9.06 -5.32
CA TYR A 74 -17.44 -10.15 -6.08
C TYR A 74 -16.45 -10.95 -5.22
N SER A 75 -16.43 -10.73 -3.90
CA SER A 75 -15.50 -11.40 -3.00
C SER A 75 -16.15 -12.58 -2.28
N ASP A 76 -15.34 -13.58 -1.95
CA ASP A 76 -15.76 -14.74 -1.16
C ASP A 76 -15.87 -14.38 0.33
N TYR A 77 -15.02 -13.46 0.79
CA TYR A 77 -15.03 -12.96 2.16
C TYR A 77 -14.93 -11.43 2.17
N VAL A 78 -15.78 -10.82 2.99
CA VAL A 78 -15.73 -9.38 3.25
C VAL A 78 -15.43 -9.19 4.72
N LEU A 79 -14.32 -8.50 5.01
CA LEU A 79 -13.89 -8.16 6.35
C LEU A 79 -14.23 -6.69 6.61
N PRO A 80 -15.09 -6.38 7.58
CA PRO A 80 -15.49 -5.01 7.85
C PRO A 80 -14.33 -4.23 8.46
N VAL A 81 -13.95 -3.13 7.81
CA VAL A 81 -12.89 -2.22 8.27
C VAL A 81 -13.51 -0.98 8.88
N SER A 82 -12.96 -0.53 10.00
CA SER A 82 -13.40 0.71 10.64
C SER A 82 -13.10 1.93 9.77
N GLN A 83 -14.02 2.89 9.80
CA GLN A 83 -13.89 4.17 9.13
C GLN A 83 -12.85 5.08 9.82
N HIS A 84 -12.47 6.16 9.15
CA HIS A 84 -11.43 7.08 9.64
C HIS A 84 -11.71 7.65 11.04
N TYR A 85 -12.97 7.92 11.40
CA TYR A 85 -13.34 8.41 12.72
C TYR A 85 -13.39 7.33 13.80
N GLU A 86 -13.28 6.06 13.41
CA GLU A 86 -13.41 4.89 14.28
C GLU A 86 -12.07 4.27 14.67
N ARG A 87 -10.94 4.85 14.20
CA ARG A 87 -9.60 4.32 14.45
C ARG A 87 -8.57 5.42 14.70
N HIS A 88 -7.43 5.03 15.23
CA HIS A 88 -6.26 5.88 15.29
C HIS A 88 -5.40 5.66 14.04
N ASP A 89 -4.91 6.75 13.47
CA ASP A 89 -4.03 6.72 12.30
C ASP A 89 -3.30 8.07 12.18
N PHE A 90 -2.53 8.24 11.12
CA PHE A 90 -2.05 9.55 10.71
C PHE A 90 -2.17 9.71 9.20
N VAL A 91 -2.25 10.93 8.76
CA VAL A 91 -2.29 11.28 7.33
C VAL A 91 -1.02 12.00 6.95
N MET A 92 -0.35 11.45 5.95
CA MET A 92 0.73 12.10 5.25
C MET A 92 0.41 12.06 3.76
N GLU A 93 0.24 13.22 3.18
CA GLU A 93 -0.09 13.37 1.76
C GLU A 93 1.06 14.07 1.05
N GLY A 94 1.56 13.48 -0.04
CA GLY A 94 2.71 14.00 -0.77
C GLY A 94 2.56 15.43 -1.33
N ARG A 95 1.37 16.00 -1.25
CA ARG A 95 1.07 17.38 -1.67
C ARG A 95 1.12 18.40 -0.54
N THR A 96 1.31 17.98 0.69
CA THR A 96 1.41 18.83 1.86
C THR A 96 2.60 18.43 2.74
N PRO A 97 3.34 19.39 3.32
CA PRO A 97 4.43 19.12 4.25
C PRO A 97 3.94 18.78 5.67
N TYR A 98 2.65 18.59 5.86
CA TYR A 98 2.08 18.39 7.19
C TYR A 98 1.68 16.95 7.39
N ILE A 99 2.01 16.43 8.56
CA ILE A 99 1.54 15.15 9.09
C ILE A 99 0.43 15.47 10.07
N GLN A 100 -0.73 14.89 9.83
CA GLN A 100 -1.92 15.12 10.64
C GLN A 100 -2.29 13.84 11.38
N VAL A 101 -2.74 13.99 12.61
CA VAL A 101 -3.30 12.85 13.35
C VAL A 101 -4.72 12.58 12.90
N LEU A 102 -5.05 11.30 12.76
CA LEU A 102 -6.42 10.81 12.81
C LEU A 102 -6.62 10.22 14.21
N ASP A 103 -7.36 10.92 15.05
CA ASP A 103 -7.70 10.42 16.38
C ASP A 103 -9.09 9.78 16.33
N GLN A 104 -9.21 8.66 17.04
CA GLN A 104 -10.49 7.97 17.15
C GLN A 104 -11.51 8.85 17.85
N ALA A 105 -12.58 9.21 17.17
CA ALA A 105 -13.66 10.04 17.69
C ALA A 105 -14.84 9.22 18.21
N VAL A 106 -15.07 8.04 17.64
CA VAL A 106 -16.16 7.12 18.00
C VAL A 106 -15.65 5.68 17.98
N PRO A 107 -16.26 4.77 18.76
CA PRO A 107 -15.89 3.36 18.69
C PRO A 107 -16.25 2.78 17.30
N PRO A 108 -15.54 1.73 16.86
CA PRO A 108 -15.88 1.00 15.64
C PRO A 108 -17.31 0.48 15.66
N LEU A 109 -17.99 0.53 14.52
CA LEU A 109 -19.37 0.07 14.39
C LEU A 109 -19.43 -1.46 14.18
N GLY A 110 -20.25 -2.14 14.99
CA GLY A 110 -20.49 -3.57 14.86
C GLY A 110 -19.26 -4.40 15.10
N GLU A 111 -18.88 -5.22 14.11
CA GLU A 111 -17.69 -6.08 14.15
C GLU A 111 -16.51 -5.49 13.39
N SER A 112 -16.56 -4.20 13.01
CA SER A 112 -15.46 -3.58 12.28
C SER A 112 -14.24 -3.39 13.18
N GLU A 113 -13.07 -3.62 12.59
CA GLU A 113 -11.77 -3.40 13.22
C GLU A 113 -10.88 -2.58 12.27
N ASP A 114 -9.82 -1.99 12.79
CA ASP A 114 -8.83 -1.36 11.92
C ASP A 114 -8.03 -2.41 11.09
N ASP A 115 -7.48 -1.97 9.96
CA ASP A 115 -6.76 -2.84 9.01
C ASP A 115 -5.64 -3.63 9.70
N TRP A 116 -4.89 -2.99 10.61
CA TRP A 116 -3.80 -3.63 11.31
C TRP A 116 -4.29 -4.75 12.22
N SER A 117 -5.34 -4.51 12.99
CA SER A 117 -5.93 -5.49 13.92
C SER A 117 -6.42 -6.73 13.17
N ILE A 118 -7.11 -6.52 12.04
CA ILE A 118 -7.56 -7.62 11.17
C ILE A 118 -6.36 -8.45 10.70
N MET A 119 -5.32 -7.78 10.18
CA MET A 119 -4.13 -8.46 9.66
C MET A 119 -3.30 -9.12 10.77
N ALA A 120 -3.23 -8.55 11.97
CA ALA A 120 -2.56 -9.15 13.12
C ALA A 120 -3.26 -10.44 13.57
N ARG A 121 -4.60 -10.46 13.60
CA ARG A 121 -5.39 -11.67 13.88
C ARG A 121 -5.18 -12.73 12.83
N LEU A 122 -5.12 -12.36 11.57
CA LEU A 122 -4.82 -13.27 10.47
C LEU A 122 -3.41 -13.85 10.60
N ALA A 123 -2.41 -13.01 10.82
CA ALA A 123 -1.03 -13.41 11.04
C ALA A 123 -0.90 -14.42 12.21
N LYS A 124 -1.58 -14.13 13.32
CA LYS A 124 -1.63 -15.05 14.49
C LYS A 124 -2.27 -16.40 14.13
N SER A 125 -3.37 -16.36 13.38
CA SER A 125 -4.05 -17.58 12.94
C SER A 125 -3.20 -18.42 11.99
N ILE A 126 -2.48 -17.76 11.06
CA ILE A 126 -1.54 -18.42 10.14
C ILE A 126 -0.44 -19.10 10.95
N SER A 127 0.23 -18.37 11.86
CA SER A 127 1.32 -18.93 12.67
C SER A 127 0.87 -20.13 13.51
N THR A 128 -0.28 -20.00 14.18
CA THR A 128 -0.84 -21.09 14.96
C THR A 128 -1.13 -22.32 14.11
N LYS A 129 -1.76 -22.13 12.94
CA LYS A 129 -2.07 -23.24 12.03
C LYS A 129 -0.81 -23.85 11.41
N ALA A 130 0.21 -23.05 11.11
CA ALA A 130 1.49 -23.56 10.62
C ALA A 130 2.17 -24.48 11.62
N VAL A 131 2.19 -24.10 12.89
CA VAL A 131 2.73 -24.94 13.97
C VAL A 131 1.93 -26.24 14.11
N VAL A 132 0.61 -26.16 14.20
CA VAL A 132 -0.27 -27.33 14.35
C VAL A 132 -0.14 -28.29 13.18
N ARG A 133 -0.06 -27.75 11.97
CA ARG A 133 0.10 -28.56 10.73
C ARG A 133 1.54 -28.97 10.44
N LYS A 134 2.50 -28.52 11.25
CA LYS A 134 3.95 -28.78 11.04
C LYS A 134 4.39 -28.40 9.63
N LEU A 135 3.96 -27.24 9.14
CA LEU A 135 4.32 -26.77 7.82
C LEU A 135 5.83 -26.48 7.77
N PRO A 136 6.56 -27.05 6.81
CA PRO A 136 7.96 -26.71 6.64
C PRO A 136 8.09 -25.30 6.05
N PRO A 137 9.22 -24.62 6.32
CA PRO A 137 9.54 -23.38 5.64
C PRO A 137 9.60 -23.58 4.12
N VAL A 138 9.13 -22.56 3.38
CA VAL A 138 9.11 -22.59 1.91
C VAL A 138 10.24 -21.72 1.38
N LYS A 139 11.11 -22.32 0.56
CA LYS A 139 12.21 -21.59 -0.08
C LYS A 139 11.67 -20.77 -1.25
N ASP A 140 12.13 -19.53 -1.35
CA ASP A 140 11.78 -18.58 -2.38
C ASP A 140 12.97 -17.70 -2.74
N VAL A 141 12.80 -16.80 -3.69
CA VAL A 141 13.78 -15.79 -4.08
C VAL A 141 13.14 -14.42 -3.99
N LEU A 142 13.65 -13.58 -3.09
CA LEU A 142 13.20 -12.21 -2.92
C LEU A 142 14.30 -11.25 -3.39
N TYR A 143 13.99 -10.41 -4.38
CA TYR A 143 14.95 -9.47 -5.01
C TYR A 143 16.26 -10.15 -5.46
N GLY A 144 16.15 -11.35 -6.05
CA GLY A 144 17.31 -12.14 -6.51
C GLY A 144 18.12 -12.79 -5.40
N LYS A 145 17.68 -12.72 -4.15
CA LYS A 145 18.34 -13.36 -3.00
C LYS A 145 17.49 -14.53 -2.50
N PRO A 146 18.13 -15.66 -2.10
CA PRO A 146 17.43 -16.74 -1.44
C PRO A 146 16.69 -16.23 -0.20
N PHE A 147 15.46 -16.60 -0.07
CA PHE A 147 14.60 -16.27 1.05
C PHE A 147 13.84 -17.51 1.51
N GLU A 148 13.44 -17.54 2.77
CA GLU A 148 12.70 -18.65 3.34
C GLU A 148 11.48 -18.13 4.10
N HIS A 149 10.29 -18.56 3.67
CA HIS A 149 9.03 -18.22 4.33
C HIS A 149 8.74 -19.23 5.43
N ASP A 150 8.98 -18.85 6.67
CA ASP A 150 8.57 -19.62 7.85
C ASP A 150 7.22 -19.11 8.35
N TYR A 151 6.15 -19.79 7.94
CA TYR A 151 4.78 -19.40 8.29
C TYR A 151 4.50 -19.49 9.81
N SER A 152 5.28 -20.22 10.58
CA SER A 152 5.14 -20.27 12.04
C SER A 152 5.52 -18.94 12.71
N LYS A 153 6.31 -18.10 12.03
CA LYS A 153 6.83 -16.82 12.53
C LYS A 153 6.10 -15.58 12.00
N VAL A 154 5.06 -15.74 11.17
CA VAL A 154 4.37 -14.61 10.55
C VAL A 154 3.85 -13.62 11.59
N SER A 155 3.25 -14.09 12.68
CA SER A 155 2.75 -13.22 13.77
C SER A 155 3.88 -12.47 14.47
N GLU A 156 4.98 -13.14 14.74
CA GLU A 156 6.16 -12.56 15.39
C GLU A 156 6.76 -11.46 14.53
N LEU A 157 6.96 -11.73 13.24
CA LEU A 157 7.48 -10.75 12.27
C LEU A 157 6.51 -9.58 12.07
N PHE A 158 5.20 -9.86 11.94
CA PHE A 158 4.19 -8.83 11.72
C PHE A 158 4.07 -7.85 12.89
N THR A 159 4.23 -8.33 14.11
CA THR A 159 4.15 -7.51 15.32
C THR A 159 5.52 -7.00 15.79
N LEU A 160 6.58 -7.19 15.02
CA LEU A 160 7.96 -6.90 15.41
C LEU A 160 8.31 -7.48 16.79
N ASN A 161 8.10 -8.78 16.96
CA ASN A 161 8.26 -9.52 18.22
C ASN A 161 7.38 -8.96 19.35
N GLY A 162 6.14 -8.58 19.04
CA GLY A 162 5.17 -8.07 20.01
C GLY A 162 5.36 -6.61 20.40
N LYS A 163 6.24 -5.87 19.74
CA LYS A 163 6.44 -4.43 19.98
C LYS A 163 5.27 -3.60 19.48
N ILE A 164 4.61 -4.04 18.41
CA ILE A 164 3.44 -3.39 17.84
C ILE A 164 2.21 -4.22 18.24
N GLN A 165 1.30 -3.62 18.97
CA GLN A 165 0.06 -4.25 19.45
C GLN A 165 -1.20 -3.47 19.06
N THR A 166 -1.05 -2.21 18.68
CA THR A 166 -2.14 -1.31 18.32
C THR A 166 -1.75 -0.41 17.15
N THR A 167 -2.73 0.23 16.53
CA THR A 167 -2.49 1.26 15.49
C THR A 167 -1.70 2.45 16.02
N LYS A 168 -1.84 2.80 17.31
CA LYS A 168 -1.01 3.85 17.95
C LYS A 168 0.47 3.47 17.94
N ASP A 169 0.79 2.21 18.22
CA ASP A 169 2.18 1.72 18.19
C ASP A 169 2.77 1.80 16.78
N ILE A 170 1.94 1.54 15.75
CA ILE A 170 2.37 1.71 14.35
C ILE A 170 2.68 3.16 14.05
N VAL A 171 1.80 4.09 14.42
CA VAL A 171 2.03 5.52 14.20
C VAL A 171 3.32 5.96 14.91
N GLN A 172 3.50 5.55 16.17
CA GLN A 172 4.73 5.85 16.90
C GLN A 172 5.97 5.24 16.22
N PHE A 173 5.89 3.97 15.81
CA PHE A 173 6.98 3.31 15.10
C PHE A 173 7.34 4.03 13.80
N LEU A 174 6.36 4.50 13.04
CA LEU A 174 6.59 5.26 11.80
C LEU A 174 7.23 6.63 12.10
N ILE A 175 6.78 7.33 13.13
CA ILE A 175 7.38 8.60 13.58
C ILE A 175 8.85 8.38 13.95
N ASP A 176 9.13 7.32 14.71
CA ASP A 176 10.48 7.04 15.23
C ASP A 176 11.46 6.61 14.13
N ASN A 177 10.97 5.96 13.08
CA ASN A 177 11.81 5.36 12.05
C ASN A 177 11.77 6.09 10.69
N SER A 178 10.98 7.15 10.54
CA SER A 178 10.94 7.94 9.32
C SER A 178 11.89 9.13 9.40
N GLU A 179 12.65 9.34 8.35
CA GLU A 179 13.42 10.57 8.17
C GLU A 179 12.48 11.72 7.82
N GLY A 180 12.82 12.94 8.29
CA GLY A 180 12.05 14.15 8.01
C GLY A 180 10.74 14.29 8.78
N ILE A 181 10.41 13.36 9.63
CA ILE A 181 9.33 13.51 10.60
C ILE A 181 9.94 13.97 11.94
N PRO A 182 9.45 15.07 12.54
CA PRO A 182 9.88 15.49 13.87
C PRO A 182 9.69 14.34 14.88
N LYS A 183 10.70 14.08 15.69
CA LYS A 183 10.66 13.04 16.71
C LYS A 183 9.76 13.48 17.87
N ILE A 184 8.51 13.14 17.78
CA ILE A 184 7.45 13.43 18.75
C ILE A 184 6.70 12.16 19.11
N THR A 185 6.05 12.15 20.23
CA THR A 185 5.16 11.05 20.60
C THR A 185 3.82 11.14 19.87
N PHE A 186 3.12 10.01 19.74
CA PHE A 186 1.75 9.99 19.24
C PHE A 186 0.85 10.95 20.04
N GLU A 187 1.01 11.00 21.36
CA GLU A 187 0.21 11.86 22.21
C GLU A 187 0.50 13.36 21.99
N GLU A 188 1.76 13.73 21.74
CA GLU A 188 2.10 15.10 21.35
C GLU A 188 1.53 15.46 19.99
N LEU A 189 1.58 14.54 19.02
CA LEU A 189 0.96 14.75 17.70
C LEU A 189 -0.56 14.92 17.86
N ARG A 190 -1.19 14.10 18.68
CA ARG A 190 -2.62 14.18 19.00
C ARG A 190 -3.02 15.52 19.60
N GLN A 191 -2.24 16.04 20.56
CA GLN A 191 -2.49 17.35 21.20
C GLN A 191 -2.30 18.53 20.22
N ARG A 192 -1.34 18.41 19.31
CA ARG A 192 -1.07 19.45 18.30
C ARG A 192 -2.00 19.38 17.10
N GLY A 193 -2.56 18.21 16.80
CA GLY A 193 -3.37 17.91 15.63
C GLY A 193 -2.57 17.69 14.36
N PHE A 194 -1.45 18.40 14.21
CA PHE A 194 -0.53 18.25 13.09
C PHE A 194 0.89 18.69 13.45
N VAL A 195 1.86 18.21 12.67
CA VAL A 195 3.23 18.72 12.67
C VAL A 195 3.71 18.87 11.24
N ARG A 196 4.63 19.79 11.03
CA ARG A 196 5.30 19.93 9.75
C ARG A 196 6.44 18.91 9.65
N ALA A 197 6.55 18.24 8.50
CA ALA A 197 7.70 17.43 8.16
C ALA A 197 8.96 18.32 8.12
N ASP A 198 10.10 17.75 8.53
CA ASP A 198 11.38 18.43 8.51
C ASP A 198 11.83 18.67 7.06
N ASP A 199 12.43 19.83 6.82
CA ASP A 199 12.98 20.21 5.51
C ASP A 199 14.18 19.33 5.08
N SER A 200 14.77 18.55 6.02
CA SER A 200 15.88 17.65 5.73
C SER A 200 15.50 16.43 4.91
N ALA A 201 14.24 16.05 4.92
CA ALA A 201 13.79 14.79 4.31
C ALA A 201 13.59 14.87 2.81
N ASP A 202 13.30 16.02 2.26
CA ASP A 202 13.12 16.19 0.82
C ASP A 202 13.31 17.64 0.37
N VAL A 203 14.08 17.78 -0.67
CA VAL A 203 14.22 19.02 -1.45
C VAL A 203 12.91 19.58 -2.04
N GLN A 204 11.81 18.84 -1.92
CA GLN A 204 10.51 19.27 -2.41
C GLN A 204 9.89 20.37 -1.54
N PHE A 205 10.23 20.40 -0.25
CA PHE A 205 9.76 21.42 0.67
C PHE A 205 10.85 22.47 0.87
N GLY A 206 10.82 23.54 0.12
CA GLY A 206 11.73 24.65 0.44
C GLY A 206 11.52 25.15 1.87
N PRO A 207 12.56 25.67 2.55
CA PRO A 207 12.43 26.27 3.87
C PRO A 207 11.26 27.27 3.89
N ASN A 208 10.39 27.17 4.89
CA ASN A 208 9.22 28.04 5.04
C ASN A 208 8.17 27.95 3.92
N SER A 209 8.19 26.92 3.07
CA SER A 209 7.10 26.69 2.12
C SER A 209 5.83 26.22 2.86
N PRO A 210 4.67 26.84 2.65
CA PRO A 210 3.42 26.39 3.28
C PRO A 210 2.86 25.09 2.69
N TYR A 211 3.42 24.65 1.56
CA TYR A 211 3.01 23.42 0.87
C TYR A 211 4.18 22.81 0.10
N SER A 212 4.12 21.52 -0.08
CA SER A 212 5.05 20.81 -0.95
C SER A 212 4.56 20.87 -2.38
N PHE A 213 5.44 21.33 -3.26
CA PHE A 213 5.21 21.20 -4.68
C PHE A 213 6.33 20.35 -5.26
N GLN A 214 5.99 19.17 -5.73
CA GLN A 214 6.92 18.29 -6.43
C GLN A 214 7.60 18.96 -7.63
N VAL A 215 7.06 20.07 -8.08
CA VAL A 215 7.53 20.85 -9.23
C VAL A 215 8.11 22.20 -8.85
N LEU A 216 8.46 22.43 -7.59
CA LEU A 216 8.98 23.73 -7.10
C LEU A 216 10.21 24.17 -7.89
N ALA A 217 11.12 23.25 -8.18
CA ALA A 217 12.31 23.51 -8.99
C ALA A 217 11.94 24.00 -10.40
N SER A 218 10.90 23.44 -11.01
CA SER A 218 10.44 23.83 -12.33
C SER A 218 9.65 25.13 -12.31
N THR A 219 8.81 25.36 -11.31
CA THR A 219 7.97 26.57 -11.23
C THR A 219 8.75 27.80 -10.79
N ARG A 220 9.55 27.71 -9.72
CA ARG A 220 10.35 28.82 -9.18
C ARG A 220 11.70 28.98 -9.85
N ASN A 221 12.44 27.89 -9.96
CA ASN A 221 13.82 27.93 -10.46
C ASN A 221 13.89 27.76 -11.98
N LYS A 222 12.75 27.63 -12.66
CA LYS A 222 12.65 27.48 -14.11
C LYS A 222 13.45 26.29 -14.67
N LYS A 223 13.69 25.26 -13.86
CA LYS A 223 14.30 24.03 -14.34
C LYS A 223 13.29 23.27 -15.21
N PRO A 224 13.75 22.56 -16.26
CA PRO A 224 12.87 21.71 -17.05
C PRO A 224 12.13 20.69 -16.17
N TYR A 225 10.90 20.37 -16.52
CA TYR A 225 10.16 19.28 -15.89
C TYR A 225 10.79 17.94 -16.26
N ALA A 226 10.68 16.95 -15.39
CA ALA A 226 11.11 15.58 -15.65
C ALA A 226 10.11 14.86 -16.58
N THR A 227 9.85 15.46 -17.74
CA THR A 227 9.00 14.95 -18.81
C THR A 227 9.79 14.89 -20.11
N LEU A 228 9.32 14.13 -21.09
CA LEU A 228 10.00 13.99 -22.37
C LEU A 228 10.26 15.33 -23.07
N THR A 229 9.33 16.28 -22.95
CA THR A 229 9.44 17.62 -23.54
C THR A 229 10.10 18.65 -22.64
N GLY A 230 10.37 18.30 -21.38
CA GLY A 230 10.86 19.23 -20.36
C GLY A 230 9.80 20.27 -19.93
N ARG A 231 8.56 20.13 -20.34
CA ARG A 231 7.44 21.05 -20.08
C ARG A 231 6.31 20.34 -19.31
N GLN A 232 5.52 21.11 -18.60
CA GLN A 232 4.23 20.61 -18.11
C GLN A 232 3.32 20.39 -19.32
N GLN A 233 2.86 19.15 -19.50
CA GLN A 233 1.99 18.78 -20.62
C GLN A 233 0.55 18.61 -20.11
N PHE A 234 -0.38 19.27 -20.76
CA PHE A 234 -1.83 19.15 -20.53
C PHE A 234 -2.51 18.28 -21.59
N TYR A 235 -1.82 18.06 -22.70
CA TYR A 235 -2.28 17.25 -23.81
C TYR A 235 -1.13 16.36 -24.31
N PHE A 236 -1.43 15.12 -24.56
CA PHE A 236 -0.49 14.12 -25.08
C PHE A 236 -0.97 13.73 -26.47
N ASP A 237 -0.18 14.07 -27.47
CA ASP A 237 -0.40 13.76 -28.88
C ASP A 237 0.60 12.74 -29.41
N HIS A 238 1.18 11.95 -28.52
CA HIS A 238 2.11 10.89 -28.87
C HIS A 238 1.35 9.59 -29.16
N ASP A 239 1.81 8.85 -30.16
CA ASP A 239 1.25 7.55 -30.52
C ASP A 239 1.67 6.41 -29.56
N TRP A 240 2.02 6.72 -28.32
CA TRP A 240 2.52 5.73 -27.36
C TRP A 240 1.94 5.84 -25.94
#